data_4c58236a04ef326d207142f53ebead35
#
_entry.id   4c58236a04ef326d207142f53ebead35
#
_cell.length_a   1.000
_cell.length_b   1.000
_cell.length_c   1.000
_cell.angle_alpha   90.00
_cell.angle_beta   90.00
_cell.angle_gamma   90.00
#
_symmetry.space_group_name_H-M   'P 1'
#
loop_
_entity.id
_entity.type
_entity.pdbx_description
1 polymer ?
#
loop_
_entity_poly.entity_id
_entity_poly.type
_entity_poly.pdbx_seq_one_letter_code
_entity_poly.pdbx_strand_id
1 'polypeptide(L)'
;MNNWKKLAAAVILAGAVVMIQGCGGNGEEAKSMEKGRVWKAATEAAYPPFRYVDENSNLVGFEVDLLKEIGRRTGATIEFRDMPFDRLLDAVAGKQVDMAIGAITVTKEREKLVAFSDSYYRLSGYSLLVKKGNPPVRNEEELAGKVVAAKRGSTSEARAKAQNPKEIISMDHYEDIFKALEAGKADVGITGDQAALYELEHGGSSRLSLSGTIPTEDNFAIALSKDN
;
A
#
# COMPACT_ATOMS: atom_id res chain seq x y z
N MET A 1 3.37 -31.24 77.53
CA MET A 1 3.37 -32.69 77.28
C MET A 1 3.03 -32.85 75.83
N ASN A 2 3.71 -33.37 74.99
CA ASN A 2 4.88 -34.13 74.65
C ASN A 2 5.35 -33.65 73.25
N ASN A 3 6.47 -33.25 73.14
CA ASN A 3 7.62 -33.73 72.38
C ASN A 3 7.33 -34.88 71.38
N TRP A 4 7.67 -34.62 70.09
CA TRP A 4 8.54 -35.56 69.37
C TRP A 4 9.44 -34.86 68.36
N LYS A 5 10.66 -35.01 68.68
CA LYS A 5 11.83 -34.62 67.84
C LYS A 5 12.17 -35.80 66.92
N LYS A 6 12.72 -35.42 65.76
CA LYS A 6 13.79 -36.11 64.99
C LYS A 6 13.39 -37.40 64.27
N LEU A 7 13.59 -37.39 62.94
CA LEU A 7 14.74 -38.09 62.35
C LEU A 7 14.80 -37.85 60.86
N ALA A 8 15.99 -37.51 60.40
CA ALA A 8 16.41 -37.40 59.03
C ALA A 8 16.49 -38.78 58.35
N ALA A 9 16.13 -38.82 57.06
CA ALA A 9 16.69 -39.83 56.15
C ALA A 9 16.76 -39.27 54.75
N ALA A 10 17.98 -39.03 54.29
CA ALA A 10 18.33 -38.74 52.92
C ALA A 10 18.11 -40.02 52.09
N VAL A 11 17.37 -39.87 50.99
CA VAL A 11 17.36 -40.88 49.92
C VAL A 11 17.76 -40.16 48.64
N ILE A 12 19.00 -40.41 48.24
CA ILE A 12 19.53 -40.14 46.93
C ILE A 12 18.96 -41.21 46.00
N LEU A 13 18.16 -40.80 44.99
CA LEU A 13 17.88 -41.67 43.88
C LEU A 13 18.22 -40.92 42.59
N ALA A 14 19.32 -41.35 42.01
CA ALA A 14 19.71 -41.05 40.64
C ALA A 14 18.67 -41.67 39.69
N GLY A 15 18.12 -40.88 38.78
CA GLY A 15 17.14 -41.35 37.82
C GLY A 15 17.27 -40.56 36.50
N ALA A 16 18.05 -41.11 35.63
CA ALA A 16 18.02 -41.07 34.17
C ALA A 16 17.53 -39.77 33.49
N VAL A 17 18.48 -39.00 32.98
CA VAL A 17 18.30 -38.05 31.88
C VAL A 17 17.99 -38.88 30.64
N VAL A 18 16.76 -38.89 30.18
CA VAL A 18 16.38 -39.34 28.85
C VAL A 18 16.60 -38.17 27.90
N MET A 19 17.70 -38.18 27.18
CA MET A 19 17.89 -37.33 26.00
C MET A 19 16.95 -37.84 24.91
N ILE A 20 15.85 -37.12 24.68
CA ILE A 20 15.09 -37.24 23.45
C ILE A 20 15.74 -36.30 22.43
N GLN A 21 16.66 -36.87 21.65
CA GLN A 21 17.06 -36.26 20.36
C GLN A 21 15.88 -36.41 19.41
N GLY A 22 15.04 -35.41 19.33
CA GLY A 22 14.03 -35.23 18.29
C GLY A 22 14.69 -34.56 17.09
N CYS A 23 14.67 -35.25 15.97
CA CYS A 23 15.17 -34.85 14.66
C CYS A 23 14.67 -33.49 14.19
N GLY A 24 15.56 -32.83 13.46
CA GLY A 24 15.40 -31.55 12.82
C GLY A 24 14.16 -31.39 11.94
N GLY A 25 13.52 -30.28 12.13
CA GLY A 25 12.74 -29.60 11.15
C GLY A 25 13.35 -28.22 11.01
N ASN A 26 13.92 -27.92 9.85
CA ASN A 26 14.27 -26.55 9.45
C ASN A 26 12.98 -25.74 9.34
N GLY A 27 12.47 -25.31 10.49
CA GLY A 27 11.57 -24.17 10.55
C GLY A 27 12.47 -22.94 10.61
N GLU A 28 12.49 -22.14 9.55
CA GLU A 28 12.94 -20.76 9.65
C GLU A 28 12.15 -20.15 10.80
N GLU A 29 12.82 -19.87 11.91
CA GLU A 29 12.24 -19.11 13.02
C GLU A 29 11.88 -17.75 12.44
N ALA A 30 10.57 -17.55 12.19
CA ALA A 30 10.03 -16.22 12.00
C ALA A 30 10.48 -15.40 13.21
N LYS A 31 11.43 -14.49 12.99
CA LYS A 31 11.97 -13.57 13.98
C LYS A 31 10.80 -13.02 14.76
N SER A 32 10.64 -13.38 16.03
CA SER A 32 9.51 -12.96 16.85
C SER A 32 9.49 -11.43 16.86
N MET A 33 8.47 -10.85 16.23
CA MET A 33 8.30 -9.41 16.17
C MET A 33 8.14 -8.91 17.61
N GLU A 34 9.00 -8.00 18.03
CA GLU A 34 9.05 -7.50 19.40
C GLU A 34 7.72 -6.84 19.76
N LYS A 35 7.04 -7.43 20.75
CA LYS A 35 5.77 -6.95 21.28
C LYS A 35 5.95 -5.54 21.86
N GLY A 36 5.17 -4.56 21.37
CA GLY A 36 5.24 -3.16 21.81
C GLY A 36 6.08 -2.25 20.93
N ARG A 37 6.60 -2.72 19.79
CA ARG A 37 7.32 -1.87 18.82
C ARG A 37 6.34 -0.91 18.15
N VAL A 38 6.77 0.34 17.93
CA VAL A 38 6.06 1.31 17.08
C VAL A 38 6.64 1.22 15.67
N TRP A 39 5.79 0.95 14.69
CA TRP A 39 6.17 0.97 13.28
C TRP A 39 5.67 2.24 12.61
N LYS A 40 6.57 2.95 11.98
CA LYS A 40 6.26 4.14 11.19
C LYS A 40 5.89 3.70 9.77
N ALA A 41 4.67 4.00 9.37
CA ALA A 41 4.15 3.67 8.05
C ALA A 41 3.90 4.96 7.26
N ALA A 42 4.66 5.16 6.18
CA ALA A 42 4.43 6.26 5.26
C ALA A 42 3.22 5.97 4.37
N THR A 43 2.42 7.00 4.11
CA THR A 43 1.28 6.94 3.20
C THR A 43 0.99 8.32 2.63
N GLU A 44 0.14 8.40 1.62
CA GLU A 44 -0.45 9.66 1.16
C GLU A 44 -1.97 9.58 1.34
N ALA A 45 -2.52 10.45 2.18
CA ALA A 45 -3.89 10.36 2.70
C ALA A 45 -4.95 10.96 1.74
N ALA A 46 -4.86 10.67 0.44
CA ALA A 46 -5.72 11.25 -0.59
C ALA A 46 -6.11 10.26 -1.71
N TYR A 47 -6.44 9.01 -1.35
CA TYR A 47 -6.83 7.97 -2.32
C TYR A 47 -7.99 7.10 -1.80
N PRO A 48 -9.21 7.63 -1.73
CA PRO A 48 -10.37 6.83 -1.37
C PRO A 48 -10.66 5.74 -2.43
N PRO A 49 -11.21 4.59 -2.03
CA PRO A 49 -11.55 4.18 -0.66
C PRO A 49 -10.38 3.53 0.10
N PHE A 50 -9.15 3.52 -0.45
CA PHE A 50 -8.01 2.83 0.16
C PHE A 50 -7.48 3.55 1.39
N ARG A 51 -7.31 4.88 1.32
CA ARG A 51 -6.84 5.75 2.40
C ARG A 51 -7.21 7.20 2.13
N TYR A 52 -7.82 7.84 3.09
CA TYR A 52 -8.24 9.23 3.00
C TYR A 52 -8.54 9.80 4.40
N VAL A 53 -8.66 11.12 4.48
CA VAL A 53 -9.07 11.79 5.71
C VAL A 53 -10.57 11.97 5.69
N ASP A 54 -11.26 11.48 6.73
CA ASP A 54 -12.71 11.63 6.89
C ASP A 54 -13.10 13.04 7.37
N GLU A 55 -14.41 13.30 7.49
CA GLU A 55 -14.96 14.57 7.96
C GLU A 55 -14.53 14.92 9.40
N ASN A 56 -14.12 13.94 10.20
CA ASN A 56 -13.64 14.09 11.56
C ASN A 56 -12.11 14.24 11.64
N SER A 57 -11.43 14.40 10.50
CA SER A 57 -9.97 14.47 10.39
C SER A 57 -9.24 13.18 10.79
N ASN A 58 -9.90 12.03 10.72
CA ASN A 58 -9.26 10.74 10.93
C ASN A 58 -8.76 10.15 9.61
N LEU A 59 -7.58 9.53 9.65
CA LEU A 59 -7.10 8.71 8.56
C LEU A 59 -7.82 7.37 8.57
N VAL A 60 -8.54 7.08 7.49
CA VAL A 60 -9.43 5.92 7.33
C VAL A 60 -9.25 5.26 5.96
N GLY A 61 -9.83 4.08 5.79
CA GLY A 61 -9.87 3.33 4.53
C GLY A 61 -9.22 1.95 4.63
N PHE A 62 -9.38 1.17 3.57
CA PHE A 62 -8.97 -0.23 3.52
C PHE A 62 -7.50 -0.46 3.94
N GLU A 63 -6.57 0.33 3.42
CA GLU A 63 -5.13 0.19 3.71
C GLU A 63 -4.78 0.57 5.16
N VAL A 64 -5.52 1.52 5.71
CA VAL A 64 -5.37 1.94 7.11
C VAL A 64 -5.82 0.82 8.04
N ASP A 65 -6.97 0.20 7.75
CA ASP A 65 -7.51 -0.91 8.53
C ASP A 65 -6.62 -2.15 8.40
N LEU A 66 -6.09 -2.42 7.21
CA LEU A 66 -5.14 -3.51 6.98
C LEU A 66 -3.90 -3.38 7.86
N LEU A 67 -3.25 -2.20 7.88
CA LEU A 67 -2.07 -2.00 8.72
C LEU A 67 -2.40 -2.03 10.22
N LYS A 68 -3.53 -1.46 10.64
CA LYS A 68 -4.00 -1.54 12.03
C LYS A 68 -4.20 -2.99 12.46
N GLU A 69 -4.78 -3.83 11.59
CA GLU A 69 -4.99 -5.25 11.88
C GLU A 69 -3.68 -6.04 11.93
N ILE A 70 -2.72 -5.73 11.04
CA ILE A 70 -1.37 -6.29 11.10
C ILE A 70 -0.71 -5.92 12.44
N GLY A 71 -0.77 -4.64 12.84
CA GLY A 71 -0.25 -4.18 14.12
C GLY A 71 -0.88 -4.91 15.30
N ARG A 72 -2.21 -5.06 15.30
CA ARG A 72 -2.94 -5.80 16.35
C ARG A 72 -2.48 -7.26 16.46
N ARG A 73 -2.27 -7.95 15.33
CA ARG A 73 -1.82 -9.36 15.31
C ARG A 73 -0.38 -9.54 15.72
N THR A 74 0.47 -8.58 15.40
CA THR A 74 1.91 -8.63 15.69
C THR A 74 2.26 -8.01 17.05
N GLY A 75 1.31 -7.32 17.69
CA GLY A 75 1.55 -6.58 18.93
C GLY A 75 2.29 -5.26 18.72
N ALA A 76 2.36 -4.76 17.49
CA ALA A 76 2.95 -3.49 17.14
C ALA A 76 1.90 -2.36 17.09
N THR A 77 2.33 -1.14 17.36
CA THR A 77 1.54 0.07 17.13
C THR A 77 1.94 0.67 15.78
N ILE A 78 0.95 1.02 14.94
CA ILE A 78 1.22 1.67 13.65
C ILE A 78 1.09 3.19 13.82
N GLU A 79 2.17 3.90 13.48
CA GLU A 79 2.20 5.36 13.41
C GLU A 79 2.25 5.79 11.94
N PHE A 80 1.17 6.36 11.45
CA PHE A 80 1.10 6.84 10.08
C PHE A 80 1.83 8.17 9.89
N ARG A 81 2.56 8.28 8.77
CA ARG A 81 3.26 9.50 8.32
C ARG A 81 2.74 9.87 6.94
N ASP A 82 1.99 10.97 6.88
CA ASP A 82 1.50 11.50 5.60
C ASP A 82 2.62 12.20 4.85
N MET A 83 2.77 11.86 3.57
CA MET A 83 3.74 12.48 2.66
C MET A 83 3.36 12.25 1.20
N PRO A 84 3.93 13.04 0.24
CA PRO A 84 3.68 12.85 -1.17
C PRO A 84 4.01 11.43 -1.66
N PHE A 85 3.17 10.90 -2.57
CA PHE A 85 3.28 9.54 -3.09
C PHE A 85 4.67 9.24 -3.67
N ASP A 86 5.23 10.17 -4.43
CA ASP A 86 6.55 10.03 -5.07
C ASP A 86 7.72 10.00 -4.07
N ARG A 87 7.47 10.28 -2.78
CA ARG A 87 8.45 10.23 -1.70
C ARG A 87 8.40 8.94 -0.88
N LEU A 88 7.33 8.16 -1.00
CA LEU A 88 7.10 6.99 -0.16
C LEU A 88 8.25 5.98 -0.20
N LEU A 89 8.70 5.61 -1.40
CA LEU A 89 9.78 4.61 -1.57
C LEU A 89 11.13 5.13 -1.10
N ASP A 90 11.44 6.39 -1.36
CA ASP A 90 12.68 7.02 -0.89
C ASP A 90 12.73 7.08 0.64
N ALA A 91 11.59 7.37 1.29
CA ALA A 91 11.48 7.36 2.75
C ALA A 91 11.74 5.99 3.36
N VAL A 92 11.26 4.90 2.71
CA VAL A 92 11.53 3.52 3.12
C VAL A 92 12.99 3.16 2.87
N ALA A 93 13.51 3.41 1.66
CA ALA A 93 14.89 3.11 1.29
C ALA A 93 15.90 3.86 2.18
N GLY A 94 15.58 5.11 2.53
CA GLY A 94 16.36 5.95 3.45
C GLY A 94 16.14 5.66 4.92
N LYS A 95 15.34 4.62 5.28
CA LYS A 95 15.04 4.22 6.68
C LYS A 95 14.43 5.34 7.54
N GLN A 96 13.75 6.31 6.92
CA GLN A 96 13.01 7.36 7.62
C GLN A 96 11.71 6.81 8.24
N VAL A 97 11.18 5.76 7.60
CA VAL A 97 10.02 4.98 8.04
C VAL A 97 10.32 3.48 7.89
N ASP A 98 9.57 2.65 8.61
CA ASP A 98 9.76 1.20 8.56
C ASP A 98 9.10 0.59 7.32
N MET A 99 8.02 1.18 6.84
CA MET A 99 7.26 0.72 5.69
C MET A 99 6.49 1.85 5.00
N ALA A 100 6.00 1.57 3.79
CA ALA A 100 5.03 2.42 3.12
C ALA A 100 3.86 1.60 2.56
N ILE A 101 2.65 2.14 2.68
CA ILE A 101 1.45 1.63 2.06
C ILE A 101 0.74 2.76 1.32
N GLY A 102 0.28 2.48 0.10
CA GLY A 102 -0.23 3.59 -0.71
C GLY A 102 -0.64 3.18 -2.12
N ALA A 103 -1.30 2.03 -2.29
CA ALA A 103 -1.58 1.47 -3.61
C ALA A 103 -0.29 1.38 -4.46
N ILE A 104 0.79 0.92 -3.82
CA ILE A 104 2.11 0.88 -4.44
C ILE A 104 2.19 -0.37 -5.31
N THR A 105 2.20 -0.18 -6.62
CA THR A 105 2.40 -1.26 -7.58
C THR A 105 3.80 -1.86 -7.45
N VAL A 106 3.89 -3.18 -7.38
CA VAL A 106 5.17 -3.90 -7.44
C VAL A 106 5.71 -3.81 -8.86
N THR A 107 6.90 -3.26 -9.03
CA THR A 107 7.61 -3.22 -10.32
C THR A 107 9.08 -3.56 -10.13
N LYS A 108 9.73 -4.07 -11.19
CA LYS A 108 11.16 -4.40 -11.17
C LYS A 108 12.05 -3.20 -10.80
N GLU A 109 11.65 -1.99 -11.19
CA GLU A 109 12.35 -0.76 -10.85
C GLU A 109 12.25 -0.47 -9.36
N ARG A 110 11.04 -0.60 -8.79
CA ARG A 110 10.79 -0.37 -7.36
C ARG A 110 11.44 -1.44 -6.48
N GLU A 111 11.47 -2.71 -6.93
CA GLU A 111 12.17 -3.79 -6.26
C GLU A 111 13.69 -3.57 -6.16
N LYS A 112 14.28 -2.71 -7.01
CA LYS A 112 15.69 -2.30 -6.85
C LYS A 112 15.90 -1.42 -5.62
N LEU A 113 14.89 -0.66 -5.20
CA LEU A 113 14.96 0.29 -4.09
C LEU A 113 14.52 -0.32 -2.76
N VAL A 114 13.42 -1.08 -2.76
CA VAL A 114 12.75 -1.60 -1.57
C VAL A 114 12.41 -3.07 -1.74
N ALA A 115 12.10 -3.76 -0.63
CA ALA A 115 11.44 -5.05 -0.63
C ALA A 115 9.91 -4.84 -0.61
N PHE A 116 9.16 -5.87 -0.98
CA PHE A 116 7.70 -5.85 -0.92
C PHE A 116 7.17 -7.04 -0.13
N SER A 117 6.05 -6.84 0.55
CA SER A 117 5.24 -7.93 1.09
C SER A 117 4.59 -8.75 -0.02
N ASP A 118 3.92 -9.84 0.34
CA ASP A 118 2.90 -10.41 -0.53
C ASP A 118 1.87 -9.33 -0.90
N SER A 119 1.28 -9.43 -2.10
CA SER A 119 0.30 -8.46 -2.55
C SER A 119 -1.00 -8.55 -1.74
N TYR A 120 -1.54 -7.41 -1.35
CA TYR A 120 -2.82 -7.33 -0.65
C TYR A 120 -4.00 -6.96 -1.58
N TYR A 121 -3.70 -6.48 -2.79
CA TYR A 121 -4.72 -6.08 -3.76
C TYR A 121 -4.22 -6.28 -5.18
N ARG A 122 -5.10 -6.79 -6.07
CA ARG A 122 -4.86 -6.89 -7.50
C ARG A 122 -5.67 -5.84 -8.22
N LEU A 123 -5.00 -4.97 -8.96
CA LEU A 123 -5.65 -3.94 -9.77
C LEU A 123 -6.27 -4.59 -11.01
N SER A 124 -7.54 -4.29 -11.30
CA SER A 124 -8.23 -4.84 -12.48
C SER A 124 -7.87 -4.09 -13.76
N GLY A 125 -7.53 -2.81 -13.65
CA GLY A 125 -7.17 -1.98 -14.78
C GLY A 125 -6.91 -0.53 -14.41
N TYR A 126 -6.50 0.23 -15.42
CA TYR A 126 -6.48 1.70 -15.36
C TYR A 126 -7.67 2.25 -16.11
N SER A 127 -8.39 3.16 -15.50
CA SER A 127 -9.51 3.86 -16.10
C SER A 127 -9.05 5.12 -16.82
N LEU A 128 -9.59 5.32 -18.01
CA LEU A 128 -9.47 6.53 -18.79
C LEU A 128 -10.74 7.35 -18.61
N LEU A 129 -10.59 8.53 -18.03
CA LEU A 129 -11.68 9.47 -17.78
C LEU A 129 -11.58 10.68 -18.70
N VAL A 130 -12.71 11.14 -19.21
CA VAL A 130 -12.81 12.36 -19.99
C VAL A 130 -13.90 13.27 -19.42
N LYS A 131 -13.82 14.56 -19.71
CA LYS A 131 -14.94 15.47 -19.45
C LYS A 131 -16.16 15.03 -20.26
N LYS A 132 -17.32 15.01 -19.62
CA LYS A 132 -18.58 14.62 -20.27
C LYS A 132 -18.87 15.48 -21.51
N GLY A 133 -19.14 14.82 -22.62
CA GLY A 133 -19.33 15.47 -23.93
C GLY A 133 -18.06 15.60 -24.78
N ASN A 134 -16.88 15.32 -24.23
CA ASN A 134 -15.66 15.25 -25.02
C ASN A 134 -15.56 13.94 -25.83
N PRO A 135 -14.76 13.91 -26.92
CA PRO A 135 -14.48 12.67 -27.63
C PRO A 135 -13.91 11.61 -26.70
N PRO A 136 -14.33 10.34 -26.87
CA PRO A 136 -13.86 9.25 -26.03
C PRO A 136 -12.38 8.92 -26.33
N VAL A 137 -11.68 8.41 -25.28
CA VAL A 137 -10.35 7.80 -25.35
C VAL A 137 -10.49 6.40 -24.78
N ARG A 138 -10.38 5.36 -25.61
CA ARG A 138 -10.82 4.00 -25.28
C ARG A 138 -9.70 3.07 -24.84
N ASN A 139 -8.49 3.34 -25.30
CA ASN A 139 -7.33 2.49 -25.07
C ASN A 139 -6.07 3.33 -24.86
N GLU A 140 -4.98 2.66 -24.56
CA GLU A 140 -3.70 3.27 -24.22
C GLU A 140 -3.08 4.03 -25.41
N GLU A 141 -3.23 3.48 -26.62
CA GLU A 141 -2.65 4.06 -27.85
C GLU A 141 -3.31 5.40 -28.21
N GLU A 142 -4.57 5.59 -27.86
CA GLU A 142 -5.31 6.84 -28.08
C GLU A 142 -4.83 8.00 -27.17
N LEU A 143 -3.93 7.74 -26.23
CA LEU A 143 -3.24 8.78 -25.44
C LEU A 143 -2.24 9.59 -26.27
N ALA A 144 -1.78 9.05 -27.41
CA ALA A 144 -0.86 9.72 -28.29
C ALA A 144 -1.42 11.09 -28.73
N GLY A 145 -0.59 12.13 -28.60
CA GLY A 145 -0.96 13.51 -28.97
C GLY A 145 -1.98 14.20 -28.08
N LYS A 146 -2.44 13.58 -26.99
CA LYS A 146 -3.37 14.15 -26.00
C LYS A 146 -2.64 14.87 -24.87
N VAL A 147 -3.34 15.79 -24.21
CA VAL A 147 -2.94 16.32 -22.91
C VAL A 147 -3.49 15.36 -21.85
N VAL A 148 -2.59 14.64 -21.17
CA VAL A 148 -2.95 13.59 -20.21
C VAL A 148 -2.66 14.04 -18.78
N ALA A 149 -3.66 13.98 -17.90
CA ALA A 149 -3.47 14.18 -16.47
C ALA A 149 -3.26 12.83 -15.76
N ALA A 150 -2.21 12.73 -14.96
CA ALA A 150 -1.85 11.51 -14.25
C ALA A 150 -1.24 11.82 -12.87
N LYS A 151 -1.30 10.85 -11.96
CA LYS A 151 -0.69 10.94 -10.63
C LYS A 151 0.83 10.88 -10.74
N ARG A 152 1.53 11.87 -10.19
CA ARG A 152 3.00 11.96 -10.16
C ARG A 152 3.63 10.70 -9.56
N GLY A 153 4.63 10.15 -10.25
CA GLY A 153 5.39 8.97 -9.80
C GLY A 153 4.61 7.65 -9.84
N SER A 154 3.37 7.64 -10.35
CA SER A 154 2.57 6.42 -10.47
C SER A 154 2.92 5.60 -11.71
N THR A 155 2.52 4.34 -11.71
CA THR A 155 2.60 3.46 -12.89
C THR A 155 1.68 3.94 -14.00
N SER A 156 0.52 4.54 -13.69
CA SER A 156 -0.36 5.15 -14.69
C SER A 156 0.31 6.32 -15.41
N GLU A 157 1.06 7.17 -14.71
CA GLU A 157 1.84 8.24 -15.33
C GLU A 157 2.94 7.67 -16.26
N ALA A 158 3.65 6.64 -15.80
CA ALA A 158 4.69 6.01 -16.62
C ALA A 158 4.12 5.37 -17.89
N ARG A 159 2.97 4.70 -17.79
CA ARG A 159 2.26 4.14 -18.95
C ARG A 159 1.83 5.22 -19.93
N ALA A 160 1.23 6.30 -19.41
CA ALA A 160 0.83 7.44 -20.27
C ALA A 160 2.01 8.07 -21.00
N LYS A 161 3.14 8.26 -20.31
CA LYS A 161 4.38 8.79 -20.93
C LYS A 161 4.89 7.94 -22.09
N ALA A 162 4.74 6.61 -21.99
CA ALA A 162 5.18 5.68 -23.04
C ALA A 162 4.38 5.80 -24.35
N GLN A 163 3.20 6.43 -24.34
CA GLN A 163 2.34 6.62 -25.51
C GLN A 163 2.60 7.92 -26.27
N ASN A 164 3.67 8.65 -25.97
CA ASN A 164 4.01 9.91 -26.62
C ASN A 164 2.85 10.93 -26.63
N PRO A 165 2.27 11.25 -25.47
CA PRO A 165 1.23 12.27 -25.36
C PRO A 165 1.78 13.62 -25.77
N LYS A 166 0.89 14.58 -26.11
CA LYS A 166 1.27 15.96 -26.35
C LYS A 166 1.88 16.60 -25.10
N GLU A 167 1.28 16.27 -23.94
CA GLU A 167 1.71 16.78 -22.65
C GLU A 167 1.27 15.80 -21.54
N ILE A 168 2.07 15.67 -20.48
CA ILE A 168 1.67 15.04 -19.21
C ILE A 168 1.56 16.13 -18.14
N ILE A 169 0.37 16.27 -17.58
CA ILE A 169 0.14 17.10 -16.39
C ILE A 169 0.24 16.17 -15.17
N SER A 170 1.42 16.20 -14.52
CA SER A 170 1.66 15.39 -13.31
C SER A 170 1.01 16.06 -12.12
N MET A 171 0.03 15.37 -11.50
CA MET A 171 -0.74 15.86 -10.37
C MET A 171 -0.29 15.18 -9.08
N ASP A 172 -0.32 15.92 -7.97
CA ASP A 172 0.04 15.38 -6.66
C ASP A 172 -1.10 14.61 -6.02
N HIS A 173 -2.37 14.94 -6.35
CA HIS A 173 -3.56 14.24 -5.86
C HIS A 173 -4.48 13.79 -7.00
N TYR A 174 -5.17 12.67 -6.81
CA TYR A 174 -6.13 12.17 -7.82
C TYR A 174 -7.29 13.14 -8.07
N GLU A 175 -7.75 13.83 -7.03
CA GLU A 175 -8.77 14.86 -7.13
C GLU A 175 -8.39 15.98 -8.11
N ASP A 176 -7.12 16.32 -8.20
CA ASP A 176 -6.62 17.35 -9.13
C ASP A 176 -6.68 16.88 -10.58
N ILE A 177 -6.56 15.56 -10.85
CA ILE A 177 -6.80 14.99 -12.18
C ILE A 177 -8.24 15.25 -12.60
N PHE A 178 -9.20 14.99 -11.72
CA PHE A 178 -10.62 15.18 -12.00
C PHE A 178 -10.95 16.66 -12.22
N LYS A 179 -10.45 17.56 -11.37
CA LYS A 179 -10.57 19.01 -11.53
C LYS A 179 -9.96 19.51 -12.85
N ALA A 180 -8.82 18.96 -13.27
CA ALA A 180 -8.19 19.33 -14.53
C ALA A 180 -9.04 18.95 -15.75
N LEU A 181 -9.64 17.76 -15.72
CA LEU A 181 -10.60 17.33 -16.74
C LEU A 181 -11.84 18.23 -16.81
N GLU A 182 -12.46 18.52 -15.66
CA GLU A 182 -13.63 19.39 -15.57
C GLU A 182 -13.35 20.79 -16.11
N ALA A 183 -12.18 21.32 -15.78
CA ALA A 183 -11.71 22.63 -16.26
C ALA A 183 -11.28 22.63 -17.74
N GLY A 184 -11.23 21.46 -18.40
CA GLY A 184 -10.76 21.33 -19.79
C GLY A 184 -9.27 21.57 -19.95
N LYS A 185 -8.48 21.44 -18.88
CA LYS A 185 -7.01 21.56 -18.91
C LYS A 185 -6.34 20.30 -19.44
N ALA A 186 -7.00 19.14 -19.28
CA ALA A 186 -6.57 17.87 -19.83
C ALA A 186 -7.65 17.26 -20.71
N ASP A 187 -7.24 16.54 -21.74
CA ASP A 187 -8.14 15.80 -22.64
C ASP A 187 -8.61 14.51 -21.98
N VAL A 188 -7.73 13.86 -21.25
CA VAL A 188 -7.95 12.55 -20.60
C VAL A 188 -7.19 12.46 -19.28
N GLY A 189 -7.80 11.83 -18.29
CA GLY A 189 -7.17 11.44 -17.03
C GLY A 189 -6.98 9.94 -16.97
N ILE A 190 -5.83 9.48 -16.49
CA ILE A 190 -5.54 8.07 -16.26
C ILE A 190 -5.33 7.80 -14.77
N THR A 191 -6.08 6.84 -14.21
CA THR A 191 -6.03 6.48 -12.78
C THR A 191 -6.35 5.00 -12.61
N GLY A 192 -6.06 4.44 -11.44
CA GLY A 192 -6.57 3.10 -11.10
C GLY A 192 -8.09 3.07 -11.11
N ASP A 193 -8.67 1.93 -11.48
CA ASP A 193 -10.11 1.75 -11.66
C ASP A 193 -10.92 2.13 -10.41
N GLN A 194 -10.43 1.78 -9.20
CA GLN A 194 -11.13 2.06 -7.95
C GLN A 194 -11.28 3.57 -7.68
N ALA A 195 -10.24 4.37 -7.96
CA ALA A 195 -10.32 5.83 -7.79
C ALA A 195 -11.30 6.45 -8.79
N ALA A 196 -11.30 5.96 -10.03
CA ALA A 196 -12.26 6.41 -11.04
C ALA A 196 -13.71 6.10 -10.65
N LEU A 197 -13.97 4.87 -10.21
CA LEU A 197 -15.29 4.44 -9.78
C LEU A 197 -15.76 5.24 -8.57
N TYR A 198 -14.88 5.40 -7.57
CA TYR A 198 -15.20 6.19 -6.38
C TYR A 198 -15.61 7.62 -6.74
N GLU A 199 -14.83 8.30 -7.61
CA GLU A 199 -15.16 9.65 -8.07
C GLU A 199 -16.50 9.71 -8.78
N LEU A 200 -16.75 8.77 -9.71
CA LEU A 200 -18.00 8.74 -10.47
C LEU A 200 -19.22 8.49 -9.58
N GLU A 201 -19.10 7.67 -8.55
CA GLU A 201 -20.15 7.36 -7.57
C GLU A 201 -20.44 8.54 -6.63
N HIS A 202 -19.42 9.36 -6.31
CA HIS A 202 -19.52 10.46 -5.34
C HIS A 202 -19.67 11.85 -5.99
N GLY A 203 -20.24 11.90 -7.19
CA GLY A 203 -20.67 13.15 -7.83
C GLY A 203 -19.96 13.48 -9.14
N GLY A 204 -18.83 12.85 -9.45
CA GLY A 204 -18.09 13.05 -10.70
C GLY A 204 -18.87 12.65 -11.94
N SER A 205 -19.83 11.71 -11.84
CA SER A 205 -20.65 11.23 -12.97
C SER A 205 -21.50 12.27 -13.65
N SER A 206 -21.76 13.41 -13.02
CA SER A 206 -22.44 14.54 -13.65
C SER A 206 -21.54 15.29 -14.65
N ARG A 207 -20.22 15.28 -14.45
CA ARG A 207 -19.21 16.08 -15.16
C ARG A 207 -18.20 15.25 -15.94
N LEU A 208 -17.93 14.03 -15.49
CA LEU A 208 -16.94 13.11 -16.05
C LEU A 208 -17.61 11.85 -16.60
N SER A 209 -16.94 11.17 -17.51
CA SER A 209 -17.34 9.85 -18.01
C SER A 209 -16.14 8.92 -18.06
N LEU A 210 -16.38 7.66 -17.66
CA LEU A 210 -15.47 6.58 -17.98
C LEU A 210 -15.48 6.38 -19.49
N SER A 211 -14.32 6.47 -20.09
CA SER A 211 -14.14 6.46 -21.54
C SER A 211 -13.51 5.18 -22.04
N GLY A 212 -12.59 4.61 -21.28
CA GLY A 212 -11.92 3.36 -21.57
C GLY A 212 -11.29 2.73 -20.34
N THR A 213 -10.85 1.50 -20.49
CA THR A 213 -10.12 0.77 -19.44
C THR A 213 -8.91 0.06 -20.05
N ILE A 214 -7.77 0.19 -19.43
CA ILE A 214 -6.54 -0.51 -19.81
C ILE A 214 -6.35 -1.67 -18.83
N PRO A 215 -6.52 -2.94 -19.27
CA PRO A 215 -6.31 -4.10 -18.41
C PRO A 215 -4.88 -4.16 -17.88
N THR A 216 -4.72 -4.66 -16.66
CA THR A 216 -3.40 -4.87 -16.04
C THR A 216 -3.41 -6.07 -15.10
N GLU A 217 -2.21 -6.61 -14.84
CA GLU A 217 -1.96 -7.62 -13.82
C GLU A 217 -1.23 -7.01 -12.60
N ASP A 218 -1.26 -5.71 -12.48
CA ASP A 218 -0.57 -4.97 -11.42
C ASP A 218 -1.13 -5.33 -10.04
N ASN A 219 -0.22 -5.46 -9.08
CA ASN A 219 -0.55 -5.79 -7.71
C ASN A 219 -0.01 -4.71 -6.77
N PHE A 220 -0.78 -4.40 -5.73
CA PHE A 220 -0.35 -3.51 -4.65
C PHE A 220 0.23 -4.32 -3.49
N ALA A 221 1.36 -3.86 -2.97
CA ALA A 221 2.03 -4.45 -1.82
C ALA A 221 2.56 -3.37 -0.87
N ILE A 222 2.88 -3.77 0.36
CA ILE A 222 3.53 -2.91 1.34
C ILE A 222 5.02 -2.87 0.99
N ALA A 223 5.58 -1.67 0.85
CA ALA A 223 7.00 -1.47 0.66
C ALA A 223 7.73 -1.51 2.00
N LEU A 224 8.86 -2.24 2.06
CA LEU A 224 9.66 -2.50 3.24
C LEU A 224 11.13 -2.19 2.94
N SER A 225 11.92 -1.86 3.97
CA SER A 225 13.38 -1.77 3.79
C SER A 225 13.96 -3.16 3.44
N LYS A 226 14.95 -3.19 2.54
CA LYS A 226 15.64 -4.44 2.14
C LYS A 226 16.43 -5.11 3.27
N ASP A 227 16.81 -4.33 4.27
CA ASP A 227 17.65 -4.78 5.38
C ASP A 227 16.84 -5.10 6.65
N ASN A 228 15.53 -5.25 6.54
CA ASN A 228 14.65 -5.62 7.67
C ASN A 228 14.41 -7.12 7.72
#